data_b7def0081f032667178b5230b430bd48
#
_entry.id   b7def0081f032667178b5230b430bd48
#
_cell.length_a   1.000
_cell.length_b   1.000
_cell.length_c   1.000
_cell.angle_alpha   90.00
_cell.angle_beta   90.00
_cell.angle_gamma   90.00
#
_symmetry.space_group_name_H-M   'P 1'
#
loop_
_entity.id
_entity.type
_entity.pdbx_description
1 polymer ?
#
loop_
_entity_poly.entity_id
_entity_poly.type
_entity_poly.pdbx_seq_one_letter_code
_entity_poly.pdbx_strand_id
1 'polypeptide(L)'
;MKIKFVDAENVGLKVIDDIQLSAGDKVYVFSKADAKRIKHVCQDHHFILLSGYPTGANQADFYIVAHLSRVLSTLPKNEVKRCVFELYTKDKNLISAFKFQCNLDSAKYRICNDTEKVIEHNTTSNTKRIFDALRTERPLNPKLQDKLGLSQSEFTRAISALIKNKKIQRSLKIKKNWVQCH
;
A
#
# COMPACT_ATOMS: atom_id res chain seq x y z
N MET A 1 -3.97 -16.17 -1.53
CA MET A 1 -5.33 -15.60 -1.42
C MET A 1 -5.23 -14.21 -0.82
N LYS A 2 -5.88 -13.24 -1.42
CA LYS A 2 -6.00 -11.88 -0.90
C LYS A 2 -7.44 -11.62 -0.49
N ILE A 3 -7.60 -10.89 0.62
CA ILE A 3 -8.89 -10.43 1.10
C ILE A 3 -8.83 -8.91 1.11
N LYS A 4 -9.59 -8.28 0.23
CA LYS A 4 -9.52 -6.85 -0.06
C LYS A 4 -10.72 -6.13 0.56
N PHE A 5 -10.43 -5.06 1.29
CA PHE A 5 -11.40 -4.18 1.91
C PHE A 5 -11.33 -2.83 1.21
N VAL A 6 -12.41 -2.39 0.61
CA VAL A 6 -12.45 -1.19 -0.22
C VAL A 6 -13.41 -0.19 0.41
N ASP A 7 -12.89 0.91 0.90
CA ASP A 7 -13.65 2.06 1.36
C ASP A 7 -14.03 2.93 0.16
N ALA A 8 -15.14 2.60 -0.47
CA ALA A 8 -15.55 3.22 -1.73
C ALA A 8 -15.86 4.72 -1.61
N GLU A 9 -16.22 5.18 -0.41
CA GLU A 9 -16.48 6.61 -0.16
C GLU A 9 -15.20 7.43 -0.20
N ASN A 10 -14.07 6.82 0.16
CA ASN A 10 -12.76 7.46 0.18
C ASN A 10 -11.96 7.33 -1.13
N VAL A 11 -12.07 6.18 -1.81
CA VAL A 11 -11.24 5.92 -3.00
C VAL A 11 -11.94 6.16 -4.33
N GLY A 12 -13.28 6.13 -4.33
CA GLY A 12 -14.09 6.34 -5.53
C GLY A 12 -14.12 5.14 -6.49
N LEU A 13 -15.01 5.23 -7.50
CA LEU A 13 -15.32 4.14 -8.42
C LEU A 13 -14.14 3.68 -9.27
N LYS A 14 -13.30 4.62 -9.72
CA LYS A 14 -12.16 4.28 -10.58
C LYS A 14 -11.20 3.29 -9.94
N VAL A 15 -10.98 3.42 -8.63
CA VAL A 15 -10.11 2.47 -7.90
C VAL A 15 -10.76 1.10 -7.84
N ILE A 16 -12.09 1.04 -7.70
CA ILE A 16 -12.85 -0.21 -7.67
C ILE A 16 -12.74 -0.94 -9.01
N ASP A 17 -12.88 -0.22 -10.12
CA ASP A 17 -12.76 -0.77 -11.48
C ASP A 17 -11.34 -1.29 -11.77
N ASP A 18 -10.31 -0.66 -11.19
CA ASP A 18 -8.90 -1.03 -11.38
C ASP A 18 -8.49 -2.26 -10.51
N ILE A 19 -9.35 -2.78 -9.61
CA ILE A 19 -9.03 -3.92 -8.74
C ILE A 19 -9.02 -5.22 -9.53
N GLN A 20 -7.84 -5.81 -9.65
CA GLN A 20 -7.70 -7.12 -10.27
C GLN A 20 -7.90 -8.25 -9.26
N LEU A 21 -8.60 -9.30 -9.68
CA LEU A 21 -8.81 -10.53 -8.92
C LEU A 21 -7.89 -11.64 -9.43
N SER A 22 -7.34 -12.39 -8.50
CA SER A 22 -6.75 -13.69 -8.74
C SER A 22 -7.68 -14.79 -8.20
N ALA A 23 -7.52 -16.00 -8.69
CA ALA A 23 -8.33 -17.11 -8.20
C ALA A 23 -8.25 -17.26 -6.67
N GLY A 24 -9.42 -17.28 -6.03
CA GLY A 24 -9.54 -17.38 -4.58
C GLY A 24 -9.52 -16.04 -3.81
N ASP A 25 -9.28 -14.91 -4.47
CA ASP A 25 -9.36 -13.59 -3.82
C ASP A 25 -10.82 -13.21 -3.50
N LYS A 26 -11.01 -12.43 -2.43
CA LYS A 26 -12.31 -11.88 -2.04
C LYS A 26 -12.21 -10.36 -1.94
N VAL A 27 -13.22 -9.65 -2.44
CA VAL A 27 -13.30 -8.18 -2.36
C VAL A 27 -14.59 -7.79 -1.67
N TYR A 28 -14.45 -7.06 -0.59
CA TYR A 28 -15.54 -6.43 0.16
C TYR A 28 -15.51 -4.92 -0.12
N VAL A 29 -16.58 -4.40 -0.70
CA VAL A 29 -16.73 -2.98 -1.02
C VAL A 29 -17.72 -2.39 -0.03
N PHE A 30 -17.27 -1.38 0.70
CA PHE A 30 -18.08 -0.67 1.68
C PHE A 30 -18.53 0.65 1.10
N SER A 31 -19.83 0.84 0.96
CA SER A 31 -20.42 2.07 0.44
C SER A 31 -21.86 2.23 0.91
N LYS A 32 -22.21 3.45 1.30
CA LYS A 32 -23.58 3.88 1.56
C LYS A 32 -24.24 4.59 0.41
N ALA A 33 -23.41 5.08 -0.54
CA ALA A 33 -23.95 5.73 -1.68
C ALA A 33 -25.00 4.80 -2.30
N ASP A 34 -26.24 5.29 -2.42
CA ASP A 34 -27.29 4.63 -3.20
C ASP A 34 -26.89 4.69 -4.68
N ALA A 35 -25.78 4.09 -4.94
CA ALA A 35 -25.16 4.12 -6.23
C ALA A 35 -25.53 2.82 -6.92
N LYS A 36 -26.65 2.84 -7.66
CA LYS A 36 -26.93 1.86 -8.72
C LYS A 36 -25.64 1.51 -9.47
N ARG A 37 -24.77 2.50 -9.65
CA ARG A 37 -23.46 2.34 -10.30
C ARG A 37 -22.47 1.49 -9.50
N ILE A 38 -22.32 1.71 -8.17
CA ILE A 38 -21.44 0.85 -7.34
C ILE A 38 -21.98 -0.57 -7.30
N LYS A 39 -23.29 -0.73 -7.17
CA LYS A 39 -23.94 -2.04 -7.21
C LYS A 39 -23.67 -2.76 -8.52
N HIS A 40 -23.76 -2.06 -9.64
CA HIS A 40 -23.50 -2.59 -10.97
C HIS A 40 -22.05 -3.03 -11.12
N VAL A 41 -21.10 -2.16 -10.79
CA VAL A 41 -19.67 -2.48 -10.80
C VAL A 41 -19.35 -3.68 -9.91
N CYS A 42 -19.91 -3.73 -8.69
CA CYS A 42 -19.70 -4.88 -7.81
C CYS A 42 -20.27 -6.19 -8.39
N GLN A 43 -21.42 -6.12 -9.10
CA GLN A 43 -22.01 -7.27 -9.77
C GLN A 43 -21.13 -7.75 -10.93
N ASP A 44 -20.67 -6.83 -11.78
CA ASP A 44 -19.83 -7.15 -12.94
C ASP A 44 -18.50 -7.80 -12.56
N HIS A 45 -17.91 -7.34 -11.45
CA HIS A 45 -16.63 -7.84 -10.94
C HIS A 45 -16.77 -8.96 -9.87
N HIS A 46 -17.98 -9.40 -9.54
CA HIS A 46 -18.24 -10.38 -8.48
C HIS A 46 -17.72 -9.95 -7.09
N PHE A 47 -17.75 -8.64 -6.79
CA PHE A 47 -17.39 -8.09 -5.50
C PHE A 47 -18.59 -8.13 -4.53
N ILE A 48 -18.31 -8.23 -3.24
CA ILE A 48 -19.32 -8.26 -2.19
C ILE A 48 -19.56 -6.82 -1.72
N LEU A 49 -20.71 -6.24 -2.08
CA LEU A 49 -21.10 -4.90 -1.60
C LEU A 49 -21.71 -4.98 -0.20
N LEU A 50 -21.20 -4.18 0.70
CA LEU A 50 -21.65 -4.03 2.09
C LEU A 50 -22.12 -2.58 2.29
N SER A 51 -23.44 -2.38 2.42
CA SER A 51 -24.09 -1.05 2.46
C SER A 51 -25.03 -0.85 3.64
N GLY A 52 -25.28 -1.88 4.43
CA GLY A 52 -26.30 -1.91 5.51
C GLY A 52 -25.89 -1.27 6.84
N TYR A 53 -24.79 -0.51 6.90
CA TYR A 53 -24.36 0.13 8.15
C TYR A 53 -25.07 1.47 8.41
N PRO A 54 -25.18 1.98 9.66
CA PRO A 54 -25.89 3.20 10.01
C PRO A 54 -25.35 4.45 9.30
N THR A 55 -26.14 5.52 9.20
CA THR A 55 -25.68 6.82 8.71
C THR A 55 -24.96 7.59 9.81
N GLY A 56 -23.84 8.26 9.50
CA GLY A 56 -23.09 9.06 10.44
C GLY A 56 -21.60 9.11 10.09
N ALA A 57 -20.88 10.00 10.77
CA ALA A 57 -19.43 10.10 10.60
C ALA A 57 -18.74 8.80 11.02
N ASN A 58 -17.71 8.38 10.27
CA ASN A 58 -16.87 7.21 10.54
C ASN A 58 -17.62 5.87 10.62
N GLN A 59 -18.88 5.79 10.19
CA GLN A 59 -19.64 4.53 10.28
C GLN A 59 -19.08 3.46 9.34
N ALA A 60 -18.63 3.85 8.15
CA ALA A 60 -17.94 2.96 7.23
C ALA A 60 -16.67 2.37 7.89
N ASP A 61 -15.88 3.21 8.56
CA ASP A 61 -14.63 2.82 9.21
C ASP A 61 -14.87 1.76 10.29
N PHE A 62 -15.84 2.01 11.17
CA PHE A 62 -16.23 1.04 12.22
C PHE A 62 -16.70 -0.27 11.60
N TYR A 63 -17.46 -0.21 10.51
CA TYR A 63 -17.98 -1.40 9.87
C TYR A 63 -16.87 -2.19 9.15
N ILE A 64 -15.91 -1.52 8.52
CA ILE A 64 -14.74 -2.14 7.91
C ILE A 64 -13.91 -2.87 8.98
N VAL A 65 -13.61 -2.22 10.11
CA VAL A 65 -12.82 -2.83 11.19
C VAL A 65 -13.58 -4.00 11.83
N ALA A 66 -14.88 -3.86 12.09
CA ALA A 66 -15.71 -4.93 12.62
C ALA A 66 -15.78 -6.13 11.66
N HIS A 67 -15.92 -5.87 10.37
CA HIS A 67 -15.93 -6.93 9.35
C HIS A 67 -14.57 -7.63 9.23
N LEU A 68 -13.47 -6.87 9.28
CA LEU A 68 -12.12 -7.42 9.34
C LEU A 68 -11.96 -8.35 10.55
N SER A 69 -12.35 -7.89 11.74
CA SER A 69 -12.28 -8.69 12.96
C SER A 69 -13.09 -9.99 12.84
N ARG A 70 -14.30 -9.92 12.26
CA ARG A 70 -15.11 -11.11 11.96
C ARG A 70 -14.40 -12.08 11.02
N VAL A 71 -13.83 -11.59 9.93
CA VAL A 71 -13.12 -12.44 8.96
C VAL A 71 -11.91 -13.10 9.63
N LEU A 72 -11.12 -12.35 10.40
CA LEU A 72 -9.97 -12.86 11.12
C LEU A 72 -10.34 -13.93 12.15
N SER A 73 -11.45 -13.75 12.87
CA SER A 73 -11.92 -14.72 13.88
C SER A 73 -12.58 -15.98 13.27
N THR A 74 -13.12 -15.87 12.06
CA THR A 74 -13.82 -16.98 11.39
C THR A 74 -12.85 -17.88 10.62
N LEU A 75 -11.76 -17.32 10.12
CA LEU A 75 -10.76 -18.08 9.36
C LEU A 75 -9.88 -18.91 10.32
N PRO A 76 -9.55 -20.17 9.93
CA PRO A 76 -8.55 -20.95 10.64
C PRO A 76 -7.19 -20.20 10.70
N LYS A 77 -6.47 -20.29 11.82
CA LYS A 77 -5.19 -19.57 12.01
C LYS A 77 -4.14 -19.84 10.94
N ASN A 78 -4.12 -21.03 10.37
CA ASN A 78 -3.23 -21.39 9.26
C ASN A 78 -3.60 -20.67 7.96
N GLU A 79 -4.89 -20.41 7.72
CA GLU A 79 -5.36 -19.62 6.57
C GLU A 79 -5.08 -18.14 6.77
N VAL A 80 -5.32 -17.58 7.94
CA VAL A 80 -4.96 -16.18 8.25
C VAL A 80 -3.49 -15.90 7.92
N LYS A 81 -2.58 -16.81 8.28
CA LYS A 81 -1.14 -16.68 7.97
C LYS A 81 -0.81 -16.74 6.47
N ARG A 82 -1.65 -17.40 5.67
CA ARG A 82 -1.47 -17.52 4.22
C ARG A 82 -2.15 -16.40 3.44
N CYS A 83 -3.12 -15.71 4.05
CA CYS A 83 -3.82 -14.59 3.45
C CYS A 83 -3.03 -13.29 3.56
N VAL A 84 -3.28 -12.39 2.62
CA VAL A 84 -2.89 -10.98 2.71
C VAL A 84 -4.16 -10.13 2.76
N PHE A 85 -4.32 -9.35 3.80
CA PHE A 85 -5.44 -8.44 3.98
C PHE A 85 -5.09 -7.08 3.39
N GLU A 86 -5.77 -6.67 2.31
CA GLU A 86 -5.50 -5.41 1.63
C GLU A 86 -6.59 -4.39 1.97
N LEU A 87 -6.19 -3.16 2.32
CA LEU A 87 -7.11 -2.05 2.58
C LEU A 87 -6.91 -0.94 1.54
N TYR A 88 -8.00 -0.55 0.89
CA TYR A 88 -8.08 0.55 -0.07
C TYR A 88 -8.81 1.72 0.59
N THR A 89 -8.09 2.71 1.09
CA THR A 89 -8.61 3.95 1.68
C THR A 89 -7.52 5.01 1.72
N LYS A 90 -7.92 6.28 1.87
CA LYS A 90 -7.05 7.43 2.14
C LYS A 90 -7.14 7.88 3.61
N ASP A 91 -8.07 7.32 4.37
CA ASP A 91 -8.26 7.69 5.78
C ASP A 91 -7.15 7.13 6.67
N LYS A 92 -6.42 8.03 7.33
CA LYS A 92 -5.29 7.68 8.20
C LYS A 92 -5.73 6.96 9.48
N ASN A 93 -6.90 7.29 10.00
CA ASN A 93 -7.42 6.70 11.23
C ASN A 93 -7.87 5.27 10.96
N LEU A 94 -8.59 5.05 9.86
CA LEU A 94 -8.97 3.72 9.40
C LEU A 94 -7.74 2.86 9.12
N ILE A 95 -6.71 3.41 8.46
CA ILE A 95 -5.44 2.71 8.23
C ILE A 95 -4.80 2.27 9.55
N SER A 96 -4.78 3.14 10.56
CA SER A 96 -4.21 2.82 11.86
C SER A 96 -4.98 1.73 12.58
N ALA A 97 -6.31 1.80 12.59
CA ALA A 97 -7.19 0.81 13.18
C ALA A 97 -7.08 -0.56 12.48
N PHE A 98 -7.04 -0.56 11.15
CA PHE A 98 -6.88 -1.77 10.34
C PHE A 98 -5.55 -2.49 10.63
N LYS A 99 -4.45 -1.74 10.67
CA LYS A 99 -3.11 -2.25 11.02
C LYS A 99 -3.09 -2.85 12.42
N PHE A 100 -3.68 -2.14 13.38
CA PHE A 100 -3.77 -2.61 14.76
C PHE A 100 -4.50 -3.95 14.84
N GLN A 101 -5.68 -4.06 14.20
CA GLN A 101 -6.46 -5.29 14.18
C GLN A 101 -5.70 -6.45 13.52
N CYS A 102 -5.06 -6.23 12.37
CA CYS A 102 -4.25 -7.26 11.71
C CYS A 102 -3.09 -7.75 12.58
N ASN A 103 -2.42 -6.82 13.29
CA ASN A 103 -1.31 -7.16 14.17
C ASN A 103 -1.74 -8.01 15.37
N LEU A 104 -2.93 -7.77 15.96
CA LEU A 104 -3.47 -8.60 17.04
C LEU A 104 -3.59 -10.08 16.62
N ASP A 105 -3.97 -10.33 15.38
CA ASP A 105 -4.16 -11.67 14.84
C ASP A 105 -2.93 -12.21 14.07
N SER A 106 -1.81 -11.48 14.11
CA SER A 106 -0.58 -11.81 13.35
C SER A 106 -0.83 -12.01 11.85
N ALA A 107 -1.80 -11.27 11.30
CA ALA A 107 -2.18 -11.32 9.91
C ALA A 107 -1.29 -10.41 9.05
N LYS A 108 -0.95 -10.87 7.84
CA LYS A 108 -0.23 -10.06 6.86
C LYS A 108 -1.18 -9.05 6.24
N TYR A 109 -0.77 -7.79 6.16
CA TYR A 109 -1.60 -6.75 5.55
C TYR A 109 -0.82 -5.87 4.57
N ARG A 110 -1.58 -5.18 3.73
CA ARG A 110 -1.10 -4.17 2.78
C ARG A 110 -2.09 -3.01 2.73
N ILE A 111 -1.59 -1.78 2.69
CA ILE A 111 -2.39 -0.58 2.48
C ILE A 111 -2.22 -0.14 1.03
N CYS A 112 -3.34 -0.02 0.32
CA CYS A 112 -3.41 0.37 -1.08
C CYS A 112 -4.02 1.77 -1.17
N ASN A 113 -3.18 2.79 -1.32
CA ASN A 113 -3.62 4.17 -1.52
C ASN A 113 -3.46 4.53 -3.00
N ASP A 114 -4.30 5.44 -3.53
CA ASP A 114 -4.23 5.93 -4.91
C ASP A 114 -2.85 6.49 -5.31
N THR A 115 -2.04 6.88 -4.31
CA THR A 115 -0.68 7.37 -4.53
C THR A 115 0.34 6.25 -4.73
N GLU A 116 -0.06 4.98 -4.55
CA GLU A 116 0.81 3.81 -4.72
C GLU A 116 0.54 3.04 -6.02
N LYS A 117 0.04 3.73 -7.07
CA LYS A 117 0.18 3.19 -8.42
C LYS A 117 1.67 3.00 -8.70
N VAL A 118 2.11 1.75 -8.64
CA VAL A 118 3.40 1.32 -9.21
C VAL A 118 4.64 1.81 -8.44
N ILE A 119 4.73 1.68 -7.12
CA ILE A 119 5.97 2.08 -6.43
C ILE A 119 6.76 0.90 -5.85
N GLU A 120 6.17 -0.25 -5.59
CA GLU A 120 6.94 -1.36 -5.00
C GLU A 120 7.97 -1.97 -5.96
N HIS A 121 7.68 -2.06 -7.27
CA HIS A 121 8.67 -2.54 -8.23
C HIS A 121 9.72 -1.49 -8.59
N ASN A 122 9.33 -0.22 -8.71
CA ASN A 122 10.27 0.83 -9.11
C ASN A 122 11.14 1.32 -7.95
N THR A 123 10.64 1.39 -6.71
CA THR A 123 11.45 1.88 -5.59
C THR A 123 12.57 0.91 -5.25
N THR A 124 12.30 -0.41 -5.26
CA THR A 124 13.34 -1.43 -5.03
C THR A 124 14.35 -1.42 -6.19
N SER A 125 13.89 -1.24 -7.42
CA SER A 125 14.75 -1.11 -8.60
C SER A 125 15.58 0.18 -8.55
N ASN A 126 14.97 1.33 -8.26
CA ASN A 126 15.65 2.63 -8.23
C ASN A 126 16.62 2.75 -7.05
N THR A 127 16.27 2.25 -5.87
CA THR A 127 17.20 2.17 -4.72
C THR A 127 18.38 1.28 -5.03
N LYS A 128 18.17 0.13 -5.70
CA LYS A 128 19.25 -0.75 -6.14
C LYS A 128 20.17 -0.06 -7.16
N ARG A 129 19.62 0.64 -8.15
CA ARG A 129 20.40 1.39 -9.15
C ARG A 129 21.27 2.48 -8.52
N ILE A 130 20.73 3.26 -7.57
CA ILE A 130 21.50 4.26 -6.82
C ILE A 130 22.53 3.58 -5.92
N PHE A 131 22.14 2.52 -5.19
CA PHE A 131 23.05 1.77 -4.35
C PHE A 131 24.23 1.21 -5.14
N ASP A 132 23.98 0.53 -6.27
CA ASP A 132 25.04 0.01 -7.14
C ASP A 132 25.93 1.11 -7.72
N ALA A 133 25.35 2.27 -8.03
CA ALA A 133 26.14 3.43 -8.50
C ALA A 133 27.10 3.96 -7.42
N LEU A 134 26.79 3.74 -6.12
CA LEU A 134 27.61 4.17 -4.99
C LEU A 134 28.66 3.13 -4.56
N ARG A 135 28.89 2.06 -5.32
CA ARG A 135 30.06 1.18 -5.15
C ARG A 135 31.37 1.94 -5.24
N THR A 136 31.37 3.00 -6.04
CA THR A 136 32.45 3.99 -6.07
C THR A 136 31.94 5.27 -5.43
N GLU A 137 32.76 5.87 -4.59
CA GLU A 137 32.49 7.12 -3.93
C GLU A 137 32.17 8.24 -4.91
N ARG A 138 30.98 8.87 -4.80
CA ARG A 138 30.53 9.95 -5.68
C ARG A 138 29.44 10.84 -5.08
N PRO A 139 29.23 12.05 -5.63
CA PRO A 139 28.16 12.93 -5.16
C PRO A 139 26.79 12.47 -5.65
N LEU A 140 25.78 12.63 -4.80
CA LEU A 140 24.35 12.51 -5.16
C LEU A 140 23.88 13.84 -5.74
N ASN A 141 24.06 14.03 -7.03
CA ASN A 141 23.80 15.27 -7.76
C ASN A 141 22.92 15.04 -9.02
N PRO A 142 22.42 16.11 -9.67
CA PRO A 142 21.61 15.97 -10.88
C PRO A 142 22.29 15.16 -12.00
N LYS A 143 23.60 15.27 -12.14
CA LYS A 143 24.34 14.48 -13.16
C LYS A 143 24.21 12.97 -12.93
N LEU A 144 24.22 12.53 -11.68
CA LEU A 144 23.98 11.12 -11.35
C LEU A 144 22.53 10.73 -11.58
N GLN A 145 21.59 11.61 -11.24
CA GLN A 145 20.16 11.43 -11.49
C GLN A 145 19.88 11.22 -12.98
N ASP A 146 20.40 12.11 -13.85
CA ASP A 146 20.24 12.04 -15.32
C ASP A 146 20.86 10.77 -15.88
N LYS A 147 22.06 10.41 -15.42
CA LYS A 147 22.74 9.16 -15.83
C LYS A 147 21.92 7.92 -15.47
N LEU A 148 21.18 7.97 -14.38
CA LEU A 148 20.30 6.88 -13.96
C LEU A 148 18.90 6.97 -14.58
N GLY A 149 18.59 8.03 -15.36
CA GLY A 149 17.28 8.22 -16.00
C GLY A 149 16.14 8.28 -14.99
N LEU A 150 16.37 8.92 -13.84
CA LEU A 150 15.38 9.05 -12.76
C LEU A 150 14.81 10.46 -12.72
N SER A 151 13.50 10.58 -12.45
CA SER A 151 12.91 11.88 -12.11
C SER A 151 13.44 12.38 -10.77
N GLN A 152 13.36 13.71 -10.55
CA GLN A 152 13.78 14.33 -9.29
C GLN A 152 13.09 13.69 -8.07
N SER A 153 11.80 13.41 -8.17
CA SER A 153 11.02 12.80 -7.09
C SER A 153 11.44 11.37 -6.79
N GLU A 154 11.69 10.55 -7.81
CA GLU A 154 12.16 9.18 -7.67
C GLU A 154 13.57 9.13 -7.07
N PHE A 155 14.47 9.99 -7.55
CA PHE A 155 15.82 10.07 -7.06
C PHE A 155 15.86 10.46 -5.58
N THR A 156 15.14 11.53 -5.19
CA THR A 156 15.07 11.99 -3.79
C THR A 156 14.47 10.93 -2.87
N ARG A 157 13.38 10.27 -3.31
CA ARG A 157 12.72 9.21 -2.53
C ARG A 157 13.63 8.01 -2.31
N ALA A 158 14.32 7.58 -3.36
CA ALA A 158 15.23 6.43 -3.28
C ALA A 158 16.44 6.72 -2.38
N ILE A 159 17.00 7.93 -2.43
CA ILE A 159 18.07 8.37 -1.52
C ILE A 159 17.57 8.37 -0.05
N SER A 160 16.42 8.95 0.21
CA SER A 160 15.82 8.98 1.55
C SER A 160 15.62 7.58 2.13
N ALA A 161 15.17 6.63 1.30
CA ALA A 161 15.02 5.24 1.69
C ALA A 161 16.37 4.57 2.01
N LEU A 162 17.41 4.83 1.22
CA LEU A 162 18.76 4.28 1.47
C LEU A 162 19.38 4.84 2.75
N ILE A 163 19.19 6.13 3.03
CA ILE A 163 19.66 6.77 4.28
C ILE A 163 18.90 6.21 5.48
N LYS A 164 17.56 6.14 5.42
CA LYS A 164 16.71 5.60 6.49
C LYS A 164 17.09 4.16 6.86
N ASN A 165 17.43 3.36 5.85
CA ASN A 165 17.84 1.96 6.03
C ASN A 165 19.35 1.80 6.32
N LYS A 166 20.08 2.91 6.56
CA LYS A 166 21.52 2.92 6.84
C LYS A 166 22.35 2.16 5.79
N LYS A 167 21.91 2.16 4.53
CA LYS A 167 22.62 1.49 3.43
C LYS A 167 23.70 2.36 2.80
N ILE A 168 23.59 3.68 2.92
CA ILE A 168 24.56 4.65 2.42
C ILE A 168 24.89 5.67 3.49
N GLN A 169 26.11 6.21 3.44
CA GLN A 169 26.59 7.24 4.33
C GLN A 169 27.45 8.27 3.59
N ARG A 170 27.68 9.41 4.21
CA ARG A 170 28.64 10.40 3.68
C ARG A 170 30.05 9.84 3.75
N SER A 171 30.83 10.12 2.69
CA SER A 171 32.25 9.76 2.67
C SER A 171 33.04 10.50 3.76
N LEU A 172 33.94 9.79 4.40
CA LEU A 172 34.91 10.37 5.33
C LEU A 172 36.03 11.13 4.61
N LYS A 173 36.28 10.80 3.33
CA LYS A 173 37.35 11.39 2.53
C LYS A 173 36.92 12.69 1.86
N ILE A 174 35.74 12.70 1.26
CA ILE A 174 35.21 13.84 0.50
C ILE A 174 33.79 14.16 0.99
N LYS A 175 33.62 15.26 1.74
CA LYS A 175 32.34 15.64 2.40
C LYS A 175 31.12 15.70 1.45
N LYS A 176 31.32 15.96 0.15
CA LYS A 176 30.22 16.02 -0.84
C LYS A 176 29.81 14.65 -1.39
N ASN A 177 30.60 13.63 -1.18
CA ASN A 177 30.38 12.29 -1.71
C ASN A 177 29.65 11.38 -0.73
N TRP A 178 29.08 10.34 -1.31
CA TRP A 178 28.39 9.26 -0.59
C TRP A 178 28.96 7.91 -1.00
N VAL A 179 28.87 6.95 -0.11
CA VAL A 179 29.39 5.60 -0.28
C VAL A 179 28.43 4.61 0.35
N GLN A 180 28.48 3.36 -0.10
CA GLN A 180 27.77 2.26 0.53
C GLN A 180 28.26 2.02 1.96
N CYS A 181 27.33 1.67 2.86
CA CYS A 181 27.68 1.08 4.17
C CYS A 181 27.88 -0.44 3.97
N HIS A 182 28.95 -0.94 4.51
CA HIS A 182 29.24 -2.38 4.59
C HIS A 182 28.73 -2.96 5.89
#